data_9844e38e216297ee16714a1dcc29e9f6
#
_entry.id   9844e38e216297ee16714a1dcc29e9f6
#
_cell.length_a   1.000
_cell.length_b   1.000
_cell.length_c   1.000
_cell.angle_alpha   90.00
_cell.angle_beta   90.00
_cell.angle_gamma   90.00
#
_symmetry.space_group_name_H-M   'P 1'
#
loop_
_entity.id
_entity.type
_entity.pdbx_description
1 polymer ?
#
loop_
_entity_poly.entity_id
_entity_poly.type
_entity_poly.pdbx_seq_one_letter_code
_entity_poly.pdbx_strand_id
1 'polypeptide(L)'
;ALNRFYDAHKHLDGPAFMQAVMDYFEIDVRWPEQELKRFPKTGPFVVVSNHPLGGIDGILLLLLVGSQRPDFKVMANFLLSRVTPLAPYIFPVNPFEDHKEASSSLHGFKQALAHLSEGGVLGIFPAGEVATTRAGNKSIDQPWHIPALKLIRKAGVPVVPVYFHAKNSTFFYRIARLGPAFRTAALVSEMFTQRFRKISIRIGKPISVSQQEEELTIEEYGALLRLKTEMLSKVYERRRLTLPSTIQLPKIPKKIVGAQDPELLAREIAVLQQLGKSLLKSKN
;
A
#
# COMPACT_ATOMS: atom_id res chain seq x y z
N ALA A 1 -5.57 -0.50 21.85
CA ALA A 1 -6.68 -0.58 20.86
C ALA A 1 -6.34 -1.60 19.77
N LEU A 2 -5.24 -1.44 18.99
CA LEU A 2 -4.89 -2.34 17.88
C LEU A 2 -4.63 -3.78 18.33
N ASN A 3 -3.93 -4.01 19.44
CA ASN A 3 -3.68 -5.35 19.94
C ASN A 3 -5.00 -6.07 20.27
N ARG A 4 -5.95 -5.38 20.91
CA ARG A 4 -7.28 -5.96 21.18
C ARG A 4 -8.05 -6.25 19.89
N PHE A 5 -7.95 -5.34 18.91
CA PHE A 5 -8.54 -5.58 17.60
C PHE A 5 -7.92 -6.81 16.94
N TYR A 6 -6.60 -6.89 16.92
CA TYR A 6 -5.89 -8.04 16.35
C TYR A 6 -6.27 -9.35 17.03
N ASP A 7 -6.24 -9.39 18.37
CA ASP A 7 -6.59 -10.59 19.13
C ASP A 7 -8.02 -11.07 18.87
N ALA A 8 -8.94 -10.13 18.67
CA ALA A 8 -10.34 -10.44 18.34
C ALA A 8 -10.54 -10.94 16.90
N HIS A 9 -9.62 -10.63 15.96
CA HIS A 9 -9.82 -10.88 14.52
C HIS A 9 -8.75 -11.75 13.87
N LYS A 10 -7.65 -12.09 14.57
CA LYS A 10 -6.53 -12.90 14.01
C LYS A 10 -6.90 -14.31 13.56
N HIS A 11 -8.07 -14.79 13.94
CA HIS A 11 -8.63 -16.08 13.52
C HIS A 11 -9.33 -16.03 12.16
N LEU A 12 -9.61 -14.84 11.64
CA LEU A 12 -10.23 -14.64 10.34
C LEU A 12 -9.25 -14.98 9.22
N ASP A 13 -9.77 -15.36 8.06
CA ASP A 13 -8.97 -15.41 6.83
C ASP A 13 -8.55 -13.99 6.38
N GLY A 14 -7.63 -13.93 5.42
CA GLY A 14 -7.07 -12.66 4.99
C GLY A 14 -8.10 -11.65 4.50
N PRO A 15 -9.00 -11.99 3.56
CA PRO A 15 -10.04 -11.09 3.08
C PRO A 15 -10.97 -10.59 4.19
N ALA A 16 -11.45 -11.48 5.07
CA ALA A 16 -12.32 -11.11 6.20
C ALA A 16 -11.57 -10.24 7.22
N PHE A 17 -10.29 -10.54 7.50
CA PHE A 17 -9.45 -9.70 8.36
C PHE A 17 -9.26 -8.30 7.77
N MET A 18 -8.91 -8.20 6.48
CA MET A 18 -8.73 -6.92 5.80
C MET A 18 -10.02 -6.10 5.79
N GLN A 19 -11.17 -6.76 5.59
CA GLN A 19 -12.48 -6.12 5.69
C GLN A 19 -12.74 -5.60 7.10
N ALA A 20 -12.49 -6.41 8.14
CA ALA A 20 -12.62 -6.00 9.53
C ALA A 20 -11.74 -4.80 9.88
N VAL A 21 -10.52 -4.69 9.32
CA VAL A 21 -9.66 -3.50 9.45
C VAL A 21 -10.34 -2.27 8.84
N MET A 22 -10.89 -2.38 7.64
CA MET A 22 -11.55 -1.25 6.97
C MET A 22 -12.78 -0.78 7.74
N ASP A 23 -13.58 -1.73 8.27
CA ASP A 23 -14.76 -1.44 9.07
C ASP A 23 -14.39 -0.79 10.41
N TYR A 24 -13.33 -1.27 11.06
CA TYR A 24 -12.83 -0.70 12.31
C TYR A 24 -12.43 0.77 12.17
N PHE A 25 -11.79 1.13 11.04
CA PHE A 25 -11.41 2.50 10.76
C PHE A 25 -12.51 3.29 10.04
N GLU A 26 -13.66 2.69 9.71
CA GLU A 26 -14.79 3.31 9.03
C GLU A 26 -14.36 4.11 7.79
N ILE A 27 -13.46 3.54 6.99
CA ILE A 27 -12.91 4.18 5.79
C ILE A 27 -13.90 4.02 4.63
N ASP A 28 -14.40 5.14 4.08
CA ASP A 28 -15.25 5.17 2.88
C ASP A 28 -14.37 5.10 1.63
N VAL A 29 -14.35 3.95 0.97
CA VAL A 29 -13.53 3.74 -0.24
C VAL A 29 -14.39 3.84 -1.49
N ARG A 30 -13.91 4.55 -2.50
CA ARG A 30 -14.62 4.79 -3.76
C ARG A 30 -13.74 4.48 -4.95
N TRP A 31 -14.26 3.72 -5.89
CA TRP A 31 -13.68 3.49 -7.19
C TRP A 31 -14.77 3.38 -8.27
N PRO A 32 -14.49 3.76 -9.51
CA PRO A 32 -15.43 3.55 -10.62
C PRO A 32 -15.49 2.06 -10.97
N GLU A 33 -16.65 1.43 -10.83
CA GLU A 33 -16.84 -0.01 -11.12
C GLU A 33 -16.41 -0.39 -12.53
N GLN A 34 -16.63 0.50 -13.50
CA GLN A 34 -16.19 0.29 -14.88
C GLN A 34 -14.67 0.14 -15.00
N GLU A 35 -13.90 0.72 -14.10
CA GLU A 35 -12.44 0.63 -14.11
C GLU A 35 -11.94 -0.70 -13.55
N LEU A 36 -12.73 -1.42 -12.74
CA LEU A 36 -12.40 -2.78 -12.30
C LEU A 36 -12.22 -3.75 -13.47
N LYS A 37 -12.97 -3.52 -14.57
CA LYS A 37 -12.87 -4.31 -15.82
C LYS A 37 -11.52 -4.15 -16.51
N ARG A 38 -10.68 -3.21 -16.08
CA ARG A 38 -9.32 -3.01 -16.61
C ARG A 38 -8.32 -4.02 -16.07
N PHE A 39 -8.62 -4.67 -14.93
CA PHE A 39 -7.78 -5.78 -14.48
C PHE A 39 -7.95 -6.99 -15.39
N PRO A 40 -6.84 -7.54 -15.94
CA PRO A 40 -6.90 -8.78 -16.73
C PRO A 40 -7.50 -9.92 -15.91
N LYS A 41 -8.45 -10.62 -16.49
CA LYS A 41 -9.17 -11.73 -15.83
C LYS A 41 -8.30 -12.98 -15.73
N THR A 42 -7.38 -13.16 -16.65
CA THR A 42 -6.48 -14.31 -16.75
C THR A 42 -5.06 -13.84 -17.05
N GLY A 43 -4.08 -14.71 -16.80
CA GLY A 43 -2.67 -14.43 -17.01
C GLY A 43 -2.07 -13.49 -15.97
N PRO A 44 -0.73 -13.39 -15.94
CA PRO A 44 -0.01 -12.58 -14.98
C PRO A 44 -0.04 -11.10 -15.35
N PHE A 45 -0.02 -10.24 -14.35
CA PHE A 45 0.23 -8.80 -14.50
C PHE A 45 0.76 -8.20 -13.20
N VAL A 46 1.38 -7.04 -13.32
CA VAL A 46 1.84 -6.26 -12.17
C VAL A 46 0.94 -5.04 -11.98
N VAL A 47 0.53 -4.77 -10.75
CA VAL A 47 -0.11 -3.53 -10.36
C VAL A 47 0.95 -2.62 -9.75
N VAL A 48 1.07 -1.40 -10.27
CA VAL A 48 1.93 -0.34 -9.68
C VAL A 48 1.06 0.77 -9.13
N SER A 49 1.44 1.31 -7.98
CA SER A 49 0.65 2.36 -7.33
C SER A 49 1.51 3.39 -6.62
N ASN A 50 0.98 4.62 -6.48
CA ASN A 50 1.46 5.57 -5.49
C ASN A 50 1.17 5.06 -4.07
N HIS A 51 1.88 5.59 -3.06
CA HIS A 51 1.85 5.07 -1.69
C HIS A 51 1.59 6.17 -0.64
N PRO A 52 0.40 6.82 -0.65
CA PRO A 52 0.15 7.97 0.21
C PRO A 52 -0.09 7.63 1.69
N LEU A 53 -0.69 6.47 2.03
CA LEU A 53 -1.18 6.15 3.38
C LEU A 53 -0.44 5.01 4.09
N GLY A 54 0.46 4.30 3.40
CA GLY A 54 1.19 3.18 3.98
C GLY A 54 0.36 1.89 4.06
N GLY A 55 0.25 1.27 5.24
CA GLY A 55 -0.41 -0.04 5.39
C GLY A 55 -1.84 -0.08 4.86
N ILE A 56 -2.58 1.03 4.94
CA ILE A 56 -3.95 1.14 4.41
C ILE A 56 -3.96 0.96 2.89
N ASP A 57 -3.01 1.54 2.16
CA ASP A 57 -2.95 1.37 0.69
C ASP A 57 -2.75 -0.10 0.31
N GLY A 58 -1.89 -0.81 1.06
CA GLY A 58 -1.65 -2.24 0.87
C GLY A 58 -2.92 -3.07 1.06
N ILE A 59 -3.66 -2.82 2.15
CA ILE A 59 -4.93 -3.51 2.44
C ILE A 59 -5.97 -3.19 1.36
N LEU A 60 -6.10 -1.92 0.99
CA LEU A 60 -7.04 -1.49 -0.05
C LEU A 60 -6.70 -2.13 -1.40
N LEU A 61 -5.43 -2.21 -1.75
CA LEU A 61 -5.00 -2.84 -2.99
C LEU A 61 -5.28 -4.34 -2.99
N LEU A 62 -5.04 -5.03 -1.85
CA LEU A 62 -5.37 -6.44 -1.66
C LEU A 62 -6.87 -6.70 -1.79
N LEU A 63 -7.72 -5.88 -1.19
CA LEU A 63 -9.18 -6.00 -1.32
C LEU A 63 -9.64 -5.72 -2.74
N LEU A 64 -9.17 -4.62 -3.34
CA LEU A 64 -9.59 -4.18 -4.67
C LEU A 64 -9.22 -5.18 -5.76
N VAL A 65 -7.95 -5.58 -5.83
CA VAL A 65 -7.46 -6.49 -6.87
C VAL A 65 -7.82 -7.92 -6.52
N GLY A 66 -7.73 -8.32 -5.26
CA GLY A 66 -8.08 -9.65 -4.78
C GLY A 66 -9.54 -10.03 -5.04
N SER A 67 -10.47 -9.05 -5.04
CA SER A 67 -11.87 -9.27 -5.43
C SER A 67 -12.03 -9.69 -6.92
N GLN A 68 -11.06 -9.37 -7.77
CA GLN A 68 -11.04 -9.71 -9.20
C GLN A 68 -10.11 -10.90 -9.49
N ARG A 69 -9.03 -11.03 -8.71
CA ARG A 69 -7.96 -12.02 -8.85
C ARG A 69 -7.53 -12.49 -7.46
N PRO A 70 -8.07 -13.62 -6.98
CA PRO A 70 -7.77 -14.16 -5.64
C PRO A 70 -6.30 -14.54 -5.43
N ASP A 71 -5.56 -14.76 -6.52
CA ASP A 71 -4.12 -15.01 -6.56
C ASP A 71 -3.25 -13.75 -6.41
N PHE A 72 -3.87 -12.58 -6.18
CA PHE A 72 -3.15 -11.32 -6.00
C PHE A 72 -2.37 -11.30 -4.69
N LYS A 73 -1.08 -10.93 -4.78
CA LYS A 73 -0.20 -10.70 -3.64
C LYS A 73 0.54 -9.38 -3.79
N VAL A 74 1.01 -8.81 -2.69
CA VAL A 74 1.75 -7.53 -2.69
C VAL A 74 3.17 -7.70 -2.14
N MET A 75 4.11 -6.92 -2.66
CA MET A 75 5.39 -6.72 -2.00
C MET A 75 5.22 -5.71 -0.88
N ALA A 76 5.57 -6.09 0.34
CA ALA A 76 5.42 -5.22 1.50
C ALA A 76 6.52 -5.46 2.53
N ASN A 77 6.64 -4.52 3.49
CA ASN A 77 7.56 -4.62 4.60
C ASN A 77 7.37 -5.96 5.34
N PHE A 78 8.47 -6.68 5.58
CA PHE A 78 8.48 -7.98 6.26
C PHE A 78 7.76 -7.98 7.61
N LEU A 79 7.65 -6.84 8.29
CA LEU A 79 6.89 -6.72 9.54
C LEU A 79 5.40 -7.07 9.35
N LEU A 80 4.84 -6.81 8.18
CA LEU A 80 3.44 -7.12 7.89
C LEU A 80 3.21 -8.63 7.72
N SER A 81 4.21 -9.41 7.36
CA SER A 81 4.10 -10.86 7.31
C SER A 81 3.96 -11.52 8.70
N ARG A 82 4.21 -10.77 9.78
CA ARG A 82 3.94 -11.20 11.15
C ARG A 82 2.46 -11.11 11.53
N VAL A 83 1.66 -10.41 10.74
CA VAL A 83 0.21 -10.37 10.88
C VAL A 83 -0.35 -11.62 10.19
N THR A 84 -0.64 -12.65 10.97
CA THR A 84 -0.97 -13.99 10.47
C THR A 84 -1.99 -14.02 9.34
N PRO A 85 -3.14 -13.30 9.40
CA PRO A 85 -4.10 -13.27 8.28
C PRO A 85 -3.57 -12.63 6.99
N LEU A 86 -2.55 -11.77 7.07
CA LEU A 86 -1.98 -11.08 5.91
C LEU A 86 -0.80 -11.83 5.28
N ALA A 87 -0.11 -12.67 6.06
CA ALA A 87 1.12 -13.35 5.64
C ALA A 87 1.00 -14.08 4.28
N PRO A 88 -0.10 -14.80 3.94
CA PRO A 88 -0.22 -15.49 2.66
C PRO A 88 -0.27 -14.56 1.44
N TYR A 89 -0.58 -13.28 1.65
CA TYR A 89 -0.76 -12.27 0.59
C TYR A 89 0.43 -11.34 0.42
N ILE A 90 1.56 -11.62 1.12
CA ILE A 90 2.71 -10.72 1.17
C ILE A 90 3.97 -11.44 0.71
N PHE A 91 4.69 -10.83 -0.25
CA PHE A 91 6.08 -11.10 -0.50
C PHE A 91 6.92 -10.12 0.33
N PRO A 92 7.65 -10.61 1.36
CA PRO A 92 8.33 -9.74 2.31
C PRO A 92 9.56 -9.09 1.67
N VAL A 93 9.70 -7.78 1.91
CA VAL A 93 10.90 -7.01 1.60
C VAL A 93 11.34 -6.23 2.82
N ASN A 94 12.63 -5.98 2.96
CA ASN A 94 13.18 -5.16 4.02
C ASN A 94 13.47 -3.73 3.48
N PRO A 95 12.66 -2.72 3.81
CA PRO A 95 12.90 -1.36 3.36
C PRO A 95 14.05 -0.65 4.09
N PHE A 96 14.64 -1.28 5.12
CA PHE A 96 15.72 -0.73 5.95
C PHE A 96 17.10 -1.28 5.57
N GLU A 97 17.18 -2.14 4.56
CA GLU A 97 18.46 -2.68 4.09
C GLU A 97 19.26 -1.59 3.39
N ASP A 98 20.38 -1.21 3.99
CA ASP A 98 21.48 -0.60 3.25
C ASP A 98 22.00 -1.63 2.22
N HIS A 99 22.45 -1.17 1.06
CA HIS A 99 22.85 -1.99 -0.10
C HIS A 99 23.77 -3.19 0.19
N LYS A 100 24.27 -3.34 1.41
CA LYS A 100 25.17 -4.41 1.86
C LYS A 100 24.47 -5.67 2.38
N GLU A 101 23.19 -5.60 2.74
CA GLU A 101 22.42 -6.73 3.30
C GLU A 101 21.21 -7.12 2.42
N ALA A 102 21.35 -7.02 1.12
CA ALA A 102 20.27 -7.25 0.15
C ALA A 102 19.71 -8.69 0.12
N SER A 103 20.16 -9.59 1.00
CA SER A 103 19.80 -11.01 0.96
C SER A 103 18.34 -11.30 1.32
N SER A 104 17.74 -10.55 2.26
CA SER A 104 16.36 -10.79 2.70
C SER A 104 15.34 -10.30 1.66
N SER A 105 15.58 -9.15 1.07
CA SER A 105 14.76 -8.63 -0.02
C SER A 105 14.86 -9.46 -1.29
N LEU A 106 16.05 -10.05 -1.57
CA LEU A 106 16.25 -10.90 -2.74
C LEU A 106 15.34 -12.13 -2.74
N HIS A 107 15.08 -12.71 -1.55
CA HIS A 107 14.15 -13.83 -1.42
C HIS A 107 12.72 -13.42 -1.84
N GLY A 108 12.20 -12.31 -1.31
CA GLY A 108 10.90 -11.78 -1.70
C GLY A 108 10.79 -11.45 -3.19
N PHE A 109 11.85 -10.91 -3.80
CA PHE A 109 11.92 -10.68 -5.25
C PHE A 109 11.85 -11.99 -6.06
N LYS A 110 12.57 -13.03 -5.64
CA LYS A 110 12.54 -14.35 -6.31
C LYS A 110 11.14 -14.98 -6.21
N GLN A 111 10.53 -14.95 -5.04
CA GLN A 111 9.17 -15.46 -4.85
C GLN A 111 8.15 -14.70 -5.71
N ALA A 112 8.26 -13.37 -5.80
CA ALA A 112 7.37 -12.55 -6.62
C ALA A 112 7.51 -12.87 -8.12
N LEU A 113 8.74 -13.06 -8.63
CA LEU A 113 8.96 -13.47 -10.01
C LEU A 113 8.45 -14.88 -10.30
N ALA A 114 8.63 -15.83 -9.39
CA ALA A 114 8.10 -17.18 -9.52
C ALA A 114 6.55 -17.15 -9.58
N HIS A 115 5.92 -16.41 -8.67
CA HIS A 115 4.46 -16.23 -8.66
C HIS A 115 3.93 -15.65 -9.99
N LEU A 116 4.60 -14.64 -10.57
CA LEU A 116 4.25 -14.09 -11.87
C LEU A 116 4.44 -15.11 -13.00
N SER A 117 5.52 -15.92 -12.97
CA SER A 117 5.76 -16.96 -13.98
C SER A 117 4.74 -18.08 -13.94
N GLU A 118 4.10 -18.31 -12.79
CA GLU A 118 3.00 -19.26 -12.59
C GLU A 118 1.62 -18.68 -12.94
N GLY A 119 1.58 -17.46 -13.46
CA GLY A 119 0.34 -16.80 -13.89
C GLY A 119 -0.32 -15.90 -12.82
N GLY A 120 0.32 -15.76 -11.67
CA GLY A 120 -0.18 -14.96 -10.55
C GLY A 120 -0.08 -13.45 -10.76
N VAL A 121 -0.65 -12.68 -9.85
CA VAL A 121 -0.73 -11.23 -9.91
C VAL A 121 0.03 -10.58 -8.76
N LEU A 122 0.82 -9.56 -9.07
CA LEU A 122 1.70 -8.88 -8.11
C LEU A 122 1.37 -7.40 -7.97
N GLY A 123 1.26 -6.92 -6.74
CA GLY A 123 1.20 -5.50 -6.40
C GLY A 123 2.53 -4.97 -5.90
N ILE A 124 2.93 -3.80 -6.40
CA ILE A 124 4.15 -3.12 -6.00
C ILE A 124 3.87 -1.63 -5.78
N PHE A 125 4.42 -1.10 -4.69
CA PHE A 125 4.58 0.34 -4.45
C PHE A 125 6.03 0.71 -4.76
N PRO A 126 6.35 1.14 -6.00
CA PRO A 126 7.75 1.20 -6.42
C PRO A 126 8.58 2.27 -5.71
N ALA A 127 7.93 3.22 -5.05
CA ALA A 127 8.59 4.19 -4.17
C ALA A 127 9.17 3.55 -2.90
N GLY A 128 8.73 2.32 -2.53
CA GLY A 128 9.23 1.56 -1.38
C GLY A 128 8.86 2.16 -0.02
N GLU A 129 8.43 3.42 0.02
CA GLU A 129 8.07 4.15 1.23
C GLU A 129 6.92 5.10 0.98
N VAL A 130 6.30 5.53 2.09
CA VAL A 130 5.14 6.42 2.06
C VAL A 130 5.49 7.78 1.49
N ALA A 131 4.57 8.33 0.69
CA ALA A 131 4.68 9.64 0.08
C ALA A 131 5.00 10.76 1.09
N THR A 132 5.73 11.75 0.62
CA THR A 132 6.04 12.98 1.36
C THR A 132 5.21 14.16 0.85
N THR A 133 5.38 15.34 1.47
CA THR A 133 4.79 16.58 0.97
C THR A 133 5.85 17.51 0.40
N ARG A 134 5.49 18.18 -0.70
CA ARG A 134 6.21 19.37 -1.21
C ARG A 134 5.39 20.64 -0.99
N ALA A 135 5.96 21.78 -1.39
CA ALA A 135 5.27 23.07 -1.34
C ALA A 135 3.86 22.96 -1.95
N GLY A 136 2.86 23.56 -1.30
CA GLY A 136 1.46 23.45 -1.69
C GLY A 136 0.71 22.23 -1.10
N ASN A 137 1.30 21.52 -0.13
CA ASN A 137 0.65 20.42 0.61
C ASN A 137 0.16 19.26 -0.29
N LYS A 138 0.80 19.06 -1.46
CA LYS A 138 0.55 17.91 -2.34
C LYS A 138 1.37 16.72 -1.84
N SER A 139 0.72 15.56 -1.73
CA SER A 139 1.38 14.28 -1.49
C SER A 139 2.13 13.86 -2.75
N ILE A 140 3.40 13.54 -2.63
CA ILE A 140 4.27 13.13 -3.74
C ILE A 140 5.05 11.91 -3.31
N ASP A 141 5.01 10.88 -4.14
CA ASP A 141 5.84 9.69 -3.94
C ASP A 141 7.33 10.06 -4.00
N GLN A 142 8.11 9.34 -3.21
CA GLN A 142 9.56 9.30 -3.37
C GLN A 142 9.93 8.81 -4.78
N PRO A 143 11.18 9.01 -5.22
CA PRO A 143 11.66 8.41 -6.45
C PRO A 143 11.42 6.90 -6.45
N TRP A 144 10.98 6.35 -7.57
CA TRP A 144 10.76 4.93 -7.68
C TRP A 144 12.08 4.17 -7.70
N HIS A 145 12.18 3.11 -6.91
CA HIS A 145 13.42 2.38 -6.68
C HIS A 145 13.79 1.49 -7.88
N ILE A 146 15.04 1.59 -8.31
CA ILE A 146 15.58 0.81 -9.44
C ILE A 146 15.37 -0.71 -9.27
N PRO A 147 15.59 -1.34 -8.10
CA PRO A 147 15.30 -2.75 -7.93
C PRO A 147 13.86 -3.15 -8.24
N ALA A 148 12.87 -2.34 -7.80
CA ALA A 148 11.46 -2.57 -8.10
C ALA A 148 11.19 -2.46 -9.61
N LEU A 149 11.76 -1.45 -10.28
CA LEU A 149 11.63 -1.26 -11.73
C LEU A 149 12.26 -2.41 -12.52
N LYS A 150 13.44 -2.88 -12.10
CA LYS A 150 14.11 -4.05 -12.70
C LYS A 150 13.27 -5.33 -12.55
N LEU A 151 12.62 -5.53 -11.40
CA LEU A 151 11.72 -6.66 -11.20
C LEU A 151 10.53 -6.57 -12.16
N ILE A 152 9.85 -5.41 -12.24
CA ILE A 152 8.69 -5.21 -13.11
C ILE A 152 9.09 -5.47 -14.57
N ARG A 153 10.20 -4.90 -15.04
CA ARG A 153 10.69 -5.11 -16.41
C ARG A 153 11.05 -6.56 -16.68
N LYS A 154 11.75 -7.23 -15.74
CA LYS A 154 12.14 -8.63 -15.87
C LYS A 154 10.94 -9.58 -15.91
N ALA A 155 9.84 -9.23 -15.28
CA ALA A 155 8.62 -10.02 -15.30
C ALA A 155 8.02 -10.15 -16.71
N GLY A 156 8.21 -9.14 -17.58
CA GLY A 156 7.75 -9.19 -18.98
C GLY A 156 6.22 -9.37 -19.10
N VAL A 157 5.45 -8.76 -18.18
CA VAL A 157 4.00 -8.91 -18.12
C VAL A 157 3.32 -7.53 -18.19
N PRO A 158 2.00 -7.44 -18.52
CA PRO A 158 1.29 -6.18 -18.51
C PRO A 158 1.36 -5.48 -17.14
N VAL A 159 1.41 -4.13 -17.16
CA VAL A 159 1.42 -3.31 -15.93
C VAL A 159 0.13 -2.51 -15.84
N VAL A 160 -0.58 -2.59 -14.71
CA VAL A 160 -1.81 -1.83 -14.45
C VAL A 160 -1.50 -0.74 -13.42
N PRO A 161 -1.53 0.55 -13.81
CA PRO A 161 -1.34 1.64 -12.86
C PRO A 161 -2.60 1.87 -12.02
N VAL A 162 -2.43 2.04 -10.72
CA VAL A 162 -3.48 2.39 -9.75
C VAL A 162 -3.07 3.67 -9.03
N TYR A 163 -4.02 4.53 -8.73
CA TYR A 163 -3.76 5.78 -8.02
C TYR A 163 -4.72 5.99 -6.86
N PHE A 164 -4.17 6.19 -5.67
CA PHE A 164 -4.90 6.55 -4.46
C PHE A 164 -4.97 8.08 -4.30
N HIS A 165 -6.17 8.63 -4.31
CA HIS A 165 -6.43 10.04 -3.98
C HIS A 165 -6.56 10.19 -2.47
N ALA A 166 -5.43 10.20 -1.79
CA ALA A 166 -5.35 10.31 -0.35
C ALA A 166 -4.07 11.05 0.07
N LYS A 167 -4.02 11.46 1.32
CA LYS A 167 -2.82 12.03 1.95
C LYS A 167 -2.88 11.83 3.46
N ASN A 168 -1.73 11.72 4.08
CA ASN A 168 -1.58 11.72 5.51
C ASN A 168 -1.78 13.12 6.11
N SER A 169 -1.86 13.20 7.43
CA SER A 169 -1.99 14.46 8.14
C SER A 169 -0.72 15.32 8.05
N THR A 170 -0.87 16.62 8.25
CA THR A 170 0.27 17.53 8.33
C THR A 170 1.21 17.16 9.48
N PHE A 171 0.65 16.62 10.58
CA PHE A 171 1.40 16.14 11.71
C PHE A 171 2.30 14.96 11.33
N PHE A 172 1.76 13.97 10.61
CA PHE A 172 2.54 12.85 10.07
C PHE A 172 3.75 13.34 9.29
N TYR A 173 3.54 14.26 8.35
CA TYR A 173 4.63 14.77 7.51
C TYR A 173 5.70 15.54 8.30
N ARG A 174 5.34 16.19 9.41
CA ARG A 174 6.32 16.84 10.30
C ARG A 174 7.18 15.81 11.02
N ILE A 175 6.57 14.78 11.61
CA ILE A 175 7.28 13.70 12.30
C ILE A 175 8.14 12.89 11.33
N ALA A 176 7.63 12.59 10.15
CA ALA A 176 8.35 11.82 9.14
C ALA A 176 9.67 12.46 8.69
N ARG A 177 9.84 13.78 8.89
CA ARG A 177 11.11 14.49 8.63
C ARG A 177 12.20 14.18 9.64
N LEU A 178 11.86 13.66 10.81
CA LEU A 178 12.82 13.30 11.86
C LEU A 178 13.56 11.98 11.56
N GLY A 179 13.11 11.22 10.55
CA GLY A 179 13.78 10.03 10.08
C GLY A 179 12.85 8.83 9.80
N PRO A 180 13.38 7.76 9.19
CA PRO A 180 12.58 6.60 8.78
C PRO A 180 11.89 5.87 9.94
N ALA A 181 12.56 5.74 11.09
CA ALA A 181 11.99 5.10 12.28
C ALA A 181 10.77 5.88 12.81
N PHE A 182 10.86 7.21 12.86
CA PHE A 182 9.77 8.08 13.28
C PHE A 182 8.60 8.03 12.28
N ARG A 183 8.90 7.96 11.00
CA ARG A 183 7.89 7.78 9.94
C ARG A 183 7.12 6.49 10.13
N THR A 184 7.83 5.37 10.31
CA THR A 184 7.20 4.05 10.51
C THR A 184 6.33 4.03 11.77
N ALA A 185 6.82 4.58 12.89
CA ALA A 185 6.05 4.67 14.13
C ALA A 185 4.79 5.56 13.97
N ALA A 186 4.91 6.68 13.23
CA ALA A 186 3.80 7.59 12.99
C ALA A 186 2.71 6.99 12.08
N LEU A 187 3.04 6.03 11.21
CA LEU A 187 2.05 5.37 10.34
C LEU A 187 0.94 4.68 11.12
N VAL A 188 1.27 4.07 12.26
CA VAL A 188 0.27 3.41 13.11
C VAL A 188 -0.73 4.42 13.68
N SER A 189 -0.24 5.56 14.17
CA SER A 189 -1.12 6.63 14.66
C SER A 189 -1.91 7.28 13.51
N GLU A 190 -1.31 7.36 12.32
CA GLU A 190 -1.94 7.94 11.15
C GLU A 190 -3.14 7.09 10.66
N MET A 191 -3.15 5.78 10.86
CA MET A 191 -4.30 4.93 10.57
C MET A 191 -5.57 5.42 11.31
N PHE A 192 -5.42 5.91 12.55
CA PHE A 192 -6.54 6.49 13.31
C PHE A 192 -6.97 7.85 12.78
N THR A 193 -6.07 8.63 12.19
CA THR A 193 -6.42 9.93 11.58
C THR A 193 -7.13 9.78 10.24
N GLN A 194 -7.01 8.60 9.61
CA GLN A 194 -7.75 8.25 8.38
C GLN A 194 -9.18 7.79 8.65
N ARG A 195 -9.55 7.59 9.91
CA ARG A 195 -10.90 7.22 10.30
C ARG A 195 -11.93 8.20 9.74
N PHE A 196 -13.05 7.66 9.21
CA PHE A 196 -14.12 8.40 8.55
C PHE A 196 -13.72 9.17 7.29
N ARG A 197 -12.52 8.96 6.76
CA ARG A 197 -12.09 9.61 5.53
C ARG A 197 -12.58 8.88 4.29
N LYS A 198 -12.72 9.67 3.23
CA LYS A 198 -13.05 9.17 1.89
C LYS A 198 -11.78 9.01 1.09
N ILE A 199 -11.53 7.80 0.63
CA ILE A 199 -10.40 7.45 -0.24
C ILE A 199 -10.95 7.11 -1.61
N SER A 200 -10.53 7.84 -2.64
CA SER A 200 -10.90 7.51 -4.01
C SER A 200 -9.74 6.83 -4.71
N ILE A 201 -10.04 5.74 -5.43
CA ILE A 201 -9.06 4.95 -6.17
C ILE A 201 -9.36 5.07 -7.66
N ARG A 202 -8.32 5.18 -8.48
CA ARG A 202 -8.43 5.15 -9.94
C ARG A 202 -7.55 4.03 -10.47
N ILE A 203 -8.08 3.32 -11.45
CA ILE A 203 -7.40 2.21 -12.12
C ILE A 203 -7.14 2.64 -13.56
N GLY A 204 -5.90 2.59 -14.00
CA GLY A 204 -5.52 2.94 -15.38
C GLY A 204 -5.77 1.80 -16.35
N LYS A 205 -5.61 2.08 -17.64
CA LYS A 205 -5.58 1.03 -18.66
C LYS A 205 -4.29 0.21 -18.50
N PRO A 206 -4.33 -1.10 -18.72
CA PRO A 206 -3.12 -1.90 -18.76
C PRO A 206 -2.13 -1.37 -19.79
N ILE A 207 -0.87 -1.31 -19.41
CA ILE A 207 0.27 -1.02 -20.29
C ILE A 207 0.75 -2.38 -20.78
N SER A 208 0.59 -2.65 -22.07
CA SER A 208 0.97 -3.94 -22.65
C SER A 208 2.49 -4.13 -22.64
N VAL A 209 2.95 -5.38 -22.77
CA VAL A 209 4.38 -5.68 -22.86
C VAL A 209 5.01 -4.92 -24.03
N SER A 210 4.38 -4.90 -25.20
CA SER A 210 4.86 -4.15 -26.37
C SER A 210 5.04 -2.66 -26.12
N GLN A 211 4.22 -2.06 -25.27
CA GLN A 211 4.37 -0.64 -24.86
C GLN A 211 5.49 -0.42 -23.84
N GLN A 212 6.05 -1.49 -23.28
CA GLN A 212 7.16 -1.48 -22.33
C GLN A 212 8.50 -1.85 -22.98
N GLU A 213 8.47 -2.42 -24.18
CA GLU A 213 9.67 -2.91 -24.94
C GLU A 213 10.40 -1.80 -25.69
N GLU A 214 9.98 -0.53 -25.55
CA GLU A 214 10.76 0.58 -26.06
C GLU A 214 12.20 0.54 -25.48
N GLU A 215 13.19 0.96 -26.28
CA GLU A 215 14.61 1.05 -25.87
C GLU A 215 14.79 2.16 -24.82
N LEU A 216 14.20 1.97 -23.64
CA LEU A 216 14.29 2.88 -22.53
C LEU A 216 15.35 2.43 -21.54
N THR A 217 16.10 3.36 -20.99
CA THR A 217 16.87 3.13 -19.77
C THR A 217 15.92 2.74 -18.64
N ILE A 218 16.46 2.18 -17.54
CA ILE A 218 15.61 1.79 -16.41
C ILE A 218 14.95 3.01 -15.74
N GLU A 219 15.61 4.14 -15.76
CA GLU A 219 15.13 5.43 -15.25
C GLU A 219 13.98 5.97 -16.10
N GLU A 220 14.12 5.95 -17.43
CA GLU A 220 13.06 6.36 -18.36
C GLU A 220 11.84 5.44 -18.28
N TYR A 221 12.06 4.14 -18.17
CA TYR A 221 11.01 3.16 -17.92
C TYR A 221 10.25 3.46 -16.63
N GLY A 222 10.99 3.74 -15.55
CA GLY A 222 10.39 4.14 -14.27
C GLY A 222 9.60 5.45 -14.38
N ALA A 223 10.14 6.44 -15.11
CA ALA A 223 9.46 7.72 -15.35
C ALA A 223 8.16 7.53 -16.16
N LEU A 224 8.17 6.65 -17.17
CA LEU A 224 6.98 6.30 -17.95
C LEU A 224 5.87 5.70 -17.07
N LEU A 225 6.19 4.67 -16.28
CA LEU A 225 5.22 4.00 -15.41
C LEU A 225 4.67 4.98 -14.35
N ARG A 226 5.56 5.78 -13.75
CA ARG A 226 5.18 6.80 -12.78
C ARG A 226 4.27 7.85 -13.40
N LEU A 227 4.58 8.36 -14.58
CA LEU A 227 3.76 9.32 -15.30
C LEU A 227 2.36 8.77 -15.58
N LYS A 228 2.25 7.52 -16.08
CA LYS A 228 0.97 6.84 -16.32
C LYS A 228 0.14 6.73 -15.03
N THR A 229 0.78 6.47 -13.89
CA THR A 229 0.14 6.42 -12.57
C THR A 229 -0.31 7.82 -12.13
N GLU A 230 0.55 8.83 -12.20
CA GLU A 230 0.24 10.19 -11.77
C GLU A 230 -0.80 10.90 -12.66
N MET A 231 -0.91 10.52 -13.94
CA MET A 231 -1.97 11.03 -14.83
C MET A 231 -3.38 10.69 -14.33
N LEU A 232 -3.55 9.63 -13.55
CA LEU A 232 -4.84 9.25 -12.97
C LEU A 232 -5.33 10.30 -11.94
N SER A 233 -4.43 11.05 -11.30
CA SER A 233 -4.79 12.14 -10.40
C SER A 233 -5.58 13.24 -11.10
N LYS A 234 -5.15 13.61 -12.31
CA LYS A 234 -5.78 14.67 -13.12
C LYS A 234 -7.18 14.30 -13.59
N VAL A 235 -7.42 13.01 -13.87
CA VAL A 235 -8.75 12.51 -14.27
C VAL A 235 -9.74 12.64 -13.12
N TYR A 236 -9.31 12.43 -11.87
CA TYR A 236 -10.14 12.64 -10.69
C TYR A 236 -10.55 14.11 -10.55
N GLU A 237 -9.59 15.03 -10.65
CA GLU A 237 -9.86 16.46 -10.54
C GLU A 237 -10.90 16.95 -11.57
N ARG A 238 -10.85 16.45 -12.81
CA ARG A 238 -11.81 16.79 -13.87
C ARG A 238 -13.21 16.19 -13.69
N ARG A 239 -13.32 15.03 -13.02
CA ARG A 239 -14.59 14.28 -12.86
C ARG A 239 -15.17 14.36 -11.45
N ARG A 240 -14.70 15.27 -10.62
CA ARG A 240 -15.11 15.39 -9.21
C ARG A 240 -16.63 15.52 -8.99
N LEU A 241 -17.37 15.96 -10.03
CA LEU A 241 -18.83 16.16 -9.99
C LEU A 241 -19.65 14.93 -10.44
N THR A 242 -19.02 13.83 -10.92
CA THR A 242 -19.72 12.72 -11.57
C THR A 242 -19.26 11.34 -11.13
N LEU A 243 -18.81 11.16 -9.90
CA LEU A 243 -18.43 9.83 -9.40
C LEU A 243 -19.66 9.03 -8.97
N PRO A 244 -20.04 7.97 -9.70
CA PRO A 244 -21.04 7.03 -9.24
C PRO A 244 -20.44 6.00 -8.28
N SER A 245 -21.30 5.54 -7.39
CA SER A 245 -21.21 4.38 -6.50
C SER A 245 -20.14 4.38 -5.41
N THR A 246 -20.67 4.56 -4.21
CA THR A 246 -20.06 4.13 -2.95
C THR A 246 -20.28 2.63 -2.84
N ILE A 247 -19.23 1.84 -2.70
CA ILE A 247 -19.38 0.48 -2.21
C ILE A 247 -19.63 0.63 -0.71
N GLN A 248 -20.86 0.36 -0.29
CA GLN A 248 -21.19 0.25 1.12
C GLN A 248 -20.71 -1.12 1.60
N LEU A 249 -19.61 -1.12 2.34
CA LEU A 249 -19.21 -2.30 3.08
C LEU A 249 -20.26 -2.60 4.17
N PRO A 250 -20.55 -3.86 4.49
CA PRO A 250 -21.56 -4.18 5.51
C PRO A 250 -21.20 -3.53 6.83
N LYS A 251 -22.19 -2.87 7.45
CA LYS A 251 -22.02 -2.16 8.72
C LYS A 251 -22.00 -3.16 9.87
N ILE A 252 -20.90 -3.24 10.59
CA ILE A 252 -20.85 -3.93 11.88
C ILE A 252 -21.62 -3.08 12.92
N PRO A 253 -22.40 -3.69 13.82
CA PRO A 253 -23.19 -2.95 14.83
C PRO A 253 -22.30 -2.07 15.70
N LYS A 254 -22.70 -0.83 15.93
CA LYS A 254 -21.99 0.24 16.66
C LYS A 254 -21.55 -0.08 18.11
N LYS A 255 -21.82 -1.27 18.64
CA LYS A 255 -21.69 -1.59 20.07
C LYS A 255 -20.29 -1.90 20.58
N ILE A 256 -19.23 -1.79 19.75
CA ILE A 256 -17.84 -2.11 20.14
C ILE A 256 -16.90 -0.89 20.14
N VAL A 257 -17.43 0.31 19.96
CA VAL A 257 -16.60 1.52 20.01
C VAL A 257 -16.58 2.06 21.44
N GLY A 258 -15.63 1.54 22.24
CA GLY A 258 -15.26 2.18 23.50
C GLY A 258 -14.57 3.52 23.20
N ALA A 259 -14.91 4.54 23.99
CA ALA A 259 -14.32 5.87 23.91
C ALA A 259 -12.79 5.81 23.84
N GLN A 260 -12.21 6.68 23.02
CA GLN A 260 -10.77 6.85 22.95
C GLN A 260 -10.25 7.32 24.32
N ASP A 261 -9.49 6.47 24.98
CA ASP A 261 -8.77 6.83 26.19
C ASP A 261 -7.44 7.51 25.80
N PRO A 262 -7.25 8.82 26.07
CA PRO A 262 -6.03 9.53 25.74
C PRO A 262 -4.78 8.93 26.40
N GLU A 263 -4.91 8.33 27.60
CA GLU A 263 -3.82 7.67 28.30
C GLU A 263 -3.37 6.38 27.59
N LEU A 264 -4.31 5.65 27.00
CA LEU A 264 -4.00 4.45 26.26
C LEU A 264 -3.22 4.77 24.98
N LEU A 265 -3.58 5.85 24.30
CA LEU A 265 -2.87 6.34 23.11
C LEU A 265 -1.44 6.79 23.48
N ALA A 266 -1.28 7.48 24.63
CA ALA A 266 0.03 7.90 25.13
C ALA A 266 0.93 6.69 25.48
N ARG A 267 0.37 5.63 26.07
CA ARG A 267 1.09 4.38 26.36
C ARG A 267 1.51 3.63 25.09
N GLU A 268 0.66 3.59 24.07
CA GLU A 268 0.99 2.96 22.77
C GLU A 268 2.10 3.73 22.05
N ILE A 269 2.07 5.06 22.07
CA ILE A 269 3.15 5.90 21.55
C ILE A 269 4.46 5.65 22.30
N ALA A 270 4.43 5.51 23.64
CA ALA A 270 5.61 5.23 24.46
C ALA A 270 6.23 3.85 24.13
N VAL A 271 5.40 2.83 23.90
CA VAL A 271 5.87 1.49 23.48
C VAL A 271 6.53 1.54 22.10
N LEU A 272 5.97 2.30 21.15
CA LEU A 272 6.56 2.47 19.82
C LEU A 272 7.88 3.24 19.87
N GLN A 273 7.98 4.23 20.74
CA GLN A 273 9.24 4.96 21.00
C GLN A 273 10.31 4.06 21.63
N GLN A 274 9.89 3.15 22.50
CA GLN A 274 10.80 2.18 23.14
C GLN A 274 11.28 1.12 22.16
N LEU A 275 10.42 0.65 21.26
CA LEU A 275 10.77 -0.23 20.13
C LEU A 275 11.74 0.46 19.17
N GLY A 276 11.50 1.73 18.83
CA GLY A 276 12.41 2.52 18.01
C GLY A 276 13.80 2.68 18.64
N LYS A 277 13.87 2.92 19.97
CA LYS A 277 15.14 3.00 20.71
C LYS A 277 15.86 1.65 20.80
N SER A 278 15.14 0.54 20.91
CA SER A 278 15.72 -0.79 20.95
C SER A 278 16.31 -1.20 19.60
N LEU A 279 15.66 -0.82 18.50
CA LEU A 279 16.16 -1.04 17.14
C LEU A 279 17.41 -0.20 16.83
N LEU A 280 17.56 0.97 17.45
CA LEU A 280 18.75 1.80 17.32
C LEU A 280 19.92 1.28 18.19
N LYS A 281 19.65 0.62 19.34
CA LYS A 281 20.69 0.02 20.21
C LYS A 281 21.25 -1.31 19.71
N SER A 282 20.55 -2.01 18.84
CA SER A 282 21.05 -3.26 18.22
C SER A 282 22.03 -3.03 17.07
N LYS A 283 22.41 -1.78 16.81
CA LYS A 283 23.36 -1.35 15.75
C LYS A 283 24.73 -0.89 16.30
N ASN A 284 25.01 -1.08 17.59
CA ASN A 284 26.37 -0.87 18.15
C ASN A 284 27.00 -2.20 18.57
#